data_ff4f8d448bd37a22a6f672a4cb436d74
#
_entry.id   ff4f8d448bd37a22a6f672a4cb436d74
#
_cell.length_a   1.000
_cell.length_b   1.000
_cell.length_c   1.000
_cell.angle_alpha   90.00
_cell.angle_beta   90.00
_cell.angle_gamma   90.00
#
_symmetry.space_group_name_H-M   'P 1'
#
loop_
_entity.id
_entity.type
_entity.pdbx_description
1 polymer ?
#
loop_
_entity_poly.entity_id
_entity_poly.type
_entity_poly.pdbx_seq_one_letter_code
_entity_poly.pdbx_strand_id
1 'polypeptide(L)'
;MVTELYLVRHCEALGNVTKVFQGVSDFDITERGQVQLNLLAERFKTVELDAVYSSPLIRAKKTADAINKYHNLPIKINKKLIEIDGGEIEGVCWVDFPTTRPVIEYHWLMEPHKFHVPGGEPMTNVYKRAWEAILEIINENKGKKVAIASHGCTIRNIICRAMGKPIEQLNSVDWADNTGVYLLHFDEEELPRIIYANDFSHLGADNLNNDTRIRKAKMEKPAELEKNL
;
A
#
# COMPACT_ATOMS: atom_id res chain seq x y z
N MET A 1 -4.43 25.35 9.68
CA MET A 1 -4.61 24.14 10.54
C MET A 1 -3.99 22.95 9.81
N VAL A 2 -3.30 22.06 10.55
CA VAL A 2 -2.64 20.88 9.95
C VAL A 2 -3.61 19.69 9.98
N THR A 3 -3.74 18.96 8.85
CA THR A 3 -4.43 17.69 8.80
C THR A 3 -3.42 16.56 8.94
N GLU A 4 -3.61 15.66 9.92
CA GLU A 4 -2.75 14.52 10.16
C GLU A 4 -3.32 13.28 9.48
N LEU A 5 -2.54 12.65 8.60
CA LEU A 5 -2.94 11.43 7.89
C LEU A 5 -2.07 10.26 8.32
N TYR A 6 -2.67 9.27 8.98
CA TYR A 6 -2.08 7.96 9.25
C TYR A 6 -2.43 7.00 8.12
N LEU A 7 -1.45 6.65 7.29
CA LEU A 7 -1.63 5.73 6.17
C LEU A 7 -1.02 4.37 6.54
N VAL A 8 -1.83 3.31 6.51
CA VAL A 8 -1.47 1.98 7.05
C VAL A 8 -1.66 0.91 5.99
N ARG A 9 -0.62 0.10 5.74
CA ARG A 9 -0.75 -1.09 4.90
C ARG A 9 -1.53 -2.18 5.66
N HIS A 10 -2.38 -2.90 4.96
CA HIS A 10 -3.09 -4.06 5.53
C HIS A 10 -2.13 -5.05 6.20
N CYS A 11 -2.65 -5.81 7.19
CA CYS A 11 -1.93 -6.88 7.85
C CYS A 11 -1.60 -8.04 6.89
N GLU A 12 -0.84 -9.03 7.34
CA GLU A 12 -0.55 -10.21 6.54
C GLU A 12 -1.82 -10.94 6.11
N ALA A 13 -1.92 -11.19 4.80
CA ALA A 13 -2.99 -11.94 4.17
C ALA A 13 -2.46 -13.20 3.48
N LEU A 14 -3.33 -14.13 3.13
CA LEU A 14 -2.97 -15.42 2.53
C LEU A 14 -2.08 -15.27 1.30
N GLY A 15 -2.35 -14.29 0.42
CA GLY A 15 -1.51 -14.04 -0.75
C GLY A 15 -0.07 -13.64 -0.42
N ASN A 16 0.20 -13.07 0.78
CA ASN A 16 1.57 -12.77 1.20
C ASN A 16 2.36 -14.06 1.46
N VAL A 17 1.76 -15.04 2.13
CA VAL A 17 2.43 -16.30 2.51
C VAL A 17 2.44 -17.31 1.38
N THR A 18 1.40 -17.36 0.55
CA THR A 18 1.33 -18.23 -0.63
C THR A 18 2.11 -17.70 -1.83
N LYS A 19 2.68 -16.49 -1.72
CA LYS A 19 3.50 -15.87 -2.76
C LYS A 19 2.78 -15.72 -4.10
N VAL A 20 1.50 -15.37 -4.05
CA VAL A 20 0.72 -15.06 -5.24
C VAL A 20 0.55 -13.55 -5.39
N PHE A 21 0.41 -13.09 -6.63
CA PHE A 21 0.06 -11.70 -6.88
C PHE A 21 -1.36 -11.46 -6.38
N GLN A 22 -1.49 -10.60 -5.37
CA GLN A 22 -2.79 -10.23 -4.79
C GLN A 22 -3.03 -8.73 -4.98
N GLY A 23 -3.50 -8.37 -6.14
CA GLY A 23 -3.99 -7.03 -6.42
C GLY A 23 -5.42 -6.87 -5.89
N VAL A 24 -6.39 -6.96 -6.77
CA VAL A 24 -7.81 -6.90 -6.42
C VAL A 24 -8.37 -8.21 -5.88
N SER A 25 -7.66 -9.31 -5.99
CA SER A 25 -8.03 -10.59 -5.37
C SER A 25 -8.21 -10.43 -3.86
N ASP A 26 -9.36 -10.87 -3.34
CA ASP A 26 -9.77 -10.59 -1.96
C ASP A 26 -9.45 -11.74 -1.00
N PHE A 27 -8.15 -12.05 -0.87
CA PHE A 27 -7.66 -13.03 0.09
C PHE A 27 -7.82 -12.53 1.54
N ASP A 28 -8.24 -13.44 2.40
CA ASP A 28 -8.39 -13.14 3.84
C ASP A 28 -7.03 -13.11 4.57
N ILE A 29 -7.04 -12.64 5.80
CA ILE A 29 -5.85 -12.51 6.65
C ILE A 29 -5.39 -13.88 7.18
N THR A 30 -4.11 -13.95 7.59
CA THR A 30 -3.55 -15.11 8.29
C THR A 30 -3.73 -14.99 9.81
N GLU A 31 -3.41 -16.08 10.55
CA GLU A 31 -3.34 -16.04 12.02
C GLU A 31 -2.31 -15.00 12.50
N ARG A 32 -1.15 -14.92 11.84
CA ARG A 32 -0.15 -13.88 12.13
C ARG A 32 -0.68 -12.50 11.81
N GLY A 33 -1.43 -12.34 10.71
CA GLY A 33 -2.15 -11.11 10.39
C GLY A 33 -3.08 -10.69 11.51
N GLN A 34 -3.80 -11.62 12.15
CA GLN A 34 -4.65 -11.32 13.29
C GLN A 34 -3.84 -10.83 14.51
N VAL A 35 -2.67 -11.41 14.76
CA VAL A 35 -1.76 -10.93 15.83
C VAL A 35 -1.27 -9.51 15.51
N GLN A 36 -0.88 -9.24 14.26
CA GLN A 36 -0.48 -7.90 13.82
C GLN A 36 -1.61 -6.87 14.03
N LEU A 37 -2.87 -7.25 13.76
CA LEU A 37 -4.03 -6.38 13.98
C LEU A 37 -4.25 -6.07 15.47
N ASN A 38 -4.05 -7.03 16.36
CA ASN A 38 -4.17 -6.80 17.79
C ASN A 38 -3.11 -5.79 18.28
N LEU A 39 -1.87 -5.91 17.83
CA LEU A 39 -0.79 -4.99 18.15
C LEU A 39 -1.03 -3.59 17.55
N LEU A 40 -1.54 -3.53 16.33
CA LEU A 40 -1.92 -2.27 15.68
C LEU A 40 -3.04 -1.55 16.45
N ALA A 41 -4.04 -2.29 16.93
CA ALA A 41 -5.12 -1.72 17.75
C ALA A 41 -4.58 -1.07 19.03
N GLU A 42 -3.65 -1.73 19.74
CA GLU A 42 -3.04 -1.13 20.93
C GLU A 42 -2.21 0.13 20.59
N ARG A 43 -1.51 0.13 19.45
CA ARG A 43 -0.80 1.33 18.97
C ARG A 43 -1.74 2.50 18.75
N PHE A 44 -2.91 2.28 18.15
CA PHE A 44 -3.87 3.34 17.84
C PHE A 44 -4.74 3.76 19.04
N LYS A 45 -4.74 3.01 20.14
CA LYS A 45 -5.56 3.28 21.33
C LYS A 45 -5.39 4.68 21.89
N THR A 46 -4.19 5.26 21.80
CA THR A 46 -3.86 6.59 22.33
C THR A 46 -3.84 7.68 21.25
N VAL A 47 -4.07 7.33 20.00
CA VAL A 47 -4.16 8.29 18.90
C VAL A 47 -5.60 8.77 18.80
N GLU A 48 -5.84 10.05 19.02
CA GLU A 48 -7.17 10.64 18.84
C GLU A 48 -7.49 10.72 17.34
N LEU A 49 -8.44 9.93 16.84
CA LEU A 49 -8.87 9.94 15.45
C LEU A 49 -10.23 10.60 15.29
N ASP A 50 -10.39 11.37 14.20
CA ASP A 50 -11.66 11.99 13.79
C ASP A 50 -12.36 11.24 12.67
N ALA A 51 -11.61 10.48 11.85
CA ALA A 51 -12.15 9.72 10.74
C ALA A 51 -11.29 8.51 10.39
N VAL A 52 -11.94 7.43 9.93
CA VAL A 52 -11.27 6.20 9.45
C VAL A 52 -11.80 5.85 8.06
N TYR A 53 -10.88 5.60 7.14
CA TYR A 53 -11.15 5.18 5.77
C TYR A 53 -10.51 3.82 5.47
N SER A 54 -11.09 3.09 4.54
CA SER A 54 -10.55 1.81 4.09
C SER A 54 -10.73 1.58 2.60
N SER A 55 -9.79 0.84 2.02
CA SER A 55 -10.01 0.11 0.77
C SER A 55 -11.17 -0.90 0.93
N PRO A 56 -11.87 -1.26 -0.16
CA PRO A 56 -12.97 -2.23 -0.11
C PRO A 56 -12.54 -3.68 0.17
N LEU A 57 -11.24 -4.03 0.05
CA LEU A 57 -10.76 -5.40 0.21
C LEU A 57 -10.73 -5.82 1.68
N ILE A 58 -11.06 -7.11 1.95
CA ILE A 58 -11.27 -7.65 3.30
C ILE A 58 -10.06 -7.41 4.24
N ARG A 59 -8.84 -7.63 3.74
CA ARG A 59 -7.61 -7.42 4.50
C ARG A 59 -7.43 -5.97 4.97
N ALA A 60 -7.81 -5.00 4.13
CA ALA A 60 -7.77 -3.59 4.50
C ALA A 60 -8.92 -3.20 5.44
N LYS A 61 -10.13 -3.73 5.23
CA LYS A 61 -11.26 -3.52 6.13
C LYS A 61 -10.95 -4.03 7.54
N LYS A 62 -10.45 -5.25 7.68
CA LYS A 62 -10.03 -5.80 8.99
C LYS A 62 -8.92 -4.96 9.64
N THR A 63 -8.03 -4.36 8.83
CA THR A 63 -7.01 -3.43 9.34
C THR A 63 -7.63 -2.12 9.83
N ALA A 64 -8.59 -1.58 9.10
CA ALA A 64 -9.34 -0.39 9.54
C ALA A 64 -10.18 -0.67 10.80
N ASP A 65 -10.78 -1.87 10.92
CA ASP A 65 -11.49 -2.29 12.14
C ASP A 65 -10.55 -2.32 13.36
N ALA A 66 -9.33 -2.82 13.18
CA ALA A 66 -8.33 -2.83 14.24
C ALA A 66 -7.90 -1.42 14.65
N ILE A 67 -7.64 -0.53 13.70
CA ILE A 67 -7.35 0.89 13.94
C ILE A 67 -8.51 1.54 14.72
N ASN A 68 -9.74 1.22 14.34
CA ASN A 68 -10.95 1.82 14.90
C ASN A 68 -11.43 1.21 16.23
N LYS A 69 -10.81 0.14 16.67
CA LYS A 69 -11.27 -0.68 17.83
C LYS A 69 -11.65 0.13 19.08
N TYR A 70 -10.94 1.20 19.36
CA TYR A 70 -11.15 2.03 20.55
C TYR A 70 -11.81 3.39 20.25
N HIS A 71 -12.14 3.67 18.97
CA HIS A 71 -12.64 4.99 18.54
C HIS A 71 -14.15 5.00 18.23
N ASN A 72 -14.72 3.85 17.84
CA ASN A 72 -16.14 3.71 17.46
C ASN A 72 -16.60 4.69 16.35
N LEU A 73 -15.70 5.02 15.42
CA LEU A 73 -15.99 5.89 14.29
C LEU A 73 -16.62 5.08 13.13
N PRO A 74 -17.45 5.71 12.29
CA PRO A 74 -17.89 5.06 11.05
C PRO A 74 -16.70 4.89 10.09
N ILE A 75 -16.46 3.65 9.62
CA ILE A 75 -15.43 3.38 8.63
C ILE A 75 -15.98 3.67 7.23
N LYS A 76 -15.38 4.64 6.54
CA LYS A 76 -15.75 5.04 5.18
C LYS A 76 -14.96 4.24 4.15
N ILE A 77 -15.65 3.54 3.25
CA ILE A 77 -15.00 2.80 2.16
C ILE A 77 -14.75 3.73 0.97
N ASN A 78 -13.49 3.83 0.54
CA ASN A 78 -13.11 4.55 -0.67
C ASN A 78 -12.51 3.58 -1.70
N LYS A 79 -13.18 3.40 -2.85
CA LYS A 79 -12.77 2.47 -3.91
C LYS A 79 -11.43 2.87 -4.56
N LYS A 80 -11.07 4.15 -4.56
CA LYS A 80 -9.79 4.62 -5.09
C LYS A 80 -8.57 4.19 -4.26
N LEU A 81 -8.79 3.67 -3.03
CA LEU A 81 -7.76 3.13 -2.14
C LEU A 81 -7.46 1.64 -2.39
N ILE A 82 -8.14 0.99 -3.35
CA ILE A 82 -7.93 -0.42 -3.70
C ILE A 82 -6.52 -0.66 -4.23
N GLU A 83 -6.04 -1.91 -4.11
CA GLU A 83 -4.74 -2.30 -4.69
C GLU A 83 -4.80 -2.29 -6.24
N ILE A 84 -3.63 -2.34 -6.89
CA ILE A 84 -3.55 -2.44 -8.34
C ILE A 84 -4.25 -3.71 -8.83
N ASP A 85 -5.01 -3.60 -9.92
CA ASP A 85 -5.57 -4.76 -10.60
C ASP A 85 -4.47 -5.44 -11.43
N GLY A 86 -4.13 -6.67 -11.09
CA GLY A 86 -3.13 -7.47 -11.77
C GLY A 86 -3.63 -8.16 -13.04
N GLY A 87 -4.92 -8.06 -13.38
CA GLY A 87 -5.49 -8.69 -14.56
C GLY A 87 -5.18 -10.20 -14.60
N GLU A 88 -4.59 -10.68 -15.70
CA GLU A 88 -4.28 -12.10 -15.88
C GLU A 88 -3.26 -12.70 -14.91
N ILE A 89 -2.57 -11.89 -14.09
CA ILE A 89 -1.64 -12.39 -13.07
C ILE A 89 -2.27 -12.45 -11.67
N GLU A 90 -3.53 -12.06 -11.50
CA GLU A 90 -4.23 -12.19 -10.22
C GLU A 90 -4.23 -13.66 -9.76
N GLY A 91 -3.79 -13.89 -8.51
CA GLY A 91 -3.70 -15.23 -7.92
C GLY A 91 -2.56 -16.10 -8.46
N VAL A 92 -1.78 -15.62 -9.42
CA VAL A 92 -0.65 -16.36 -9.97
C VAL A 92 0.55 -16.27 -9.04
N CYS A 93 1.26 -17.42 -8.85
CA CYS A 93 2.51 -17.44 -8.08
C CYS A 93 3.58 -16.59 -8.77
N TRP A 94 4.07 -15.56 -8.05
CA TRP A 94 5.07 -14.65 -8.62
C TRP A 94 6.51 -15.20 -8.56
N VAL A 95 6.74 -16.34 -7.88
CA VAL A 95 8.08 -16.95 -7.77
C VAL A 95 8.62 -17.36 -9.15
N ASP A 96 7.73 -17.71 -10.07
CA ASP A 96 8.10 -18.17 -11.41
C ASP A 96 8.14 -17.02 -12.45
N PHE A 97 7.82 -15.79 -12.07
CA PHE A 97 7.81 -14.63 -12.99
C PHE A 97 9.16 -14.39 -13.67
N PRO A 98 10.33 -14.58 -13.02
CA PRO A 98 11.62 -14.40 -13.70
C PRO A 98 11.75 -15.25 -14.98
N THR A 99 11.10 -16.41 -15.01
CA THR A 99 11.17 -17.34 -16.15
C THR A 99 9.93 -17.30 -17.05
N THR A 100 8.74 -17.11 -16.45
CA THR A 100 7.47 -17.22 -17.19
C THR A 100 6.94 -15.86 -17.66
N ARG A 101 7.34 -14.77 -17.01
CA ARG A 101 6.88 -13.39 -17.25
C ARG A 101 7.98 -12.36 -17.02
N PRO A 102 9.17 -12.51 -17.66
CA PRO A 102 10.34 -11.69 -17.32
C PRO A 102 10.12 -10.18 -17.57
N VAL A 103 9.34 -9.81 -18.59
CA VAL A 103 9.03 -8.40 -18.87
C VAL A 103 8.13 -7.80 -17.79
N ILE A 104 7.10 -8.53 -17.34
CA ILE A 104 6.19 -8.09 -16.28
C ILE A 104 6.96 -7.89 -14.98
N GLU A 105 7.81 -8.86 -14.61
CA GLU A 105 8.64 -8.76 -13.42
C GLU A 105 9.63 -7.61 -13.50
N TYR A 106 10.31 -7.45 -14.64
CA TYR A 106 11.25 -6.36 -14.85
C TYR A 106 10.56 -5.00 -14.67
N HIS A 107 9.39 -4.79 -15.28
CA HIS A 107 8.63 -3.55 -15.10
C HIS A 107 8.21 -3.37 -13.64
N TRP A 108 7.71 -4.42 -12.97
CA TRP A 108 7.32 -4.34 -11.56
C TRP A 108 8.46 -3.90 -10.63
N LEU A 109 9.67 -4.42 -10.86
CA LEU A 109 10.82 -4.19 -9.99
C LEU A 109 11.67 -2.99 -10.40
N MET A 110 11.89 -2.79 -11.70
CA MET A 110 12.89 -1.86 -12.22
C MET A 110 12.28 -0.63 -12.88
N GLU A 111 11.17 -0.77 -13.60
CA GLU A 111 10.51 0.31 -14.33
C GLU A 111 9.00 0.33 -14.02
N PRO A 112 8.59 0.48 -12.73
CA PRO A 112 7.18 0.31 -12.34
C PRO A 112 6.22 1.27 -13.06
N HIS A 113 6.67 2.41 -13.54
CA HIS A 113 5.87 3.33 -14.36
C HIS A 113 5.40 2.71 -15.69
N LYS A 114 6.08 1.66 -16.18
CA LYS A 114 5.71 0.90 -17.39
C LYS A 114 4.88 -0.36 -17.06
N PHE A 115 4.67 -0.66 -15.79
CA PHE A 115 3.93 -1.87 -15.41
C PHE A 115 2.49 -1.79 -15.87
N HIS A 116 2.13 -2.75 -16.70
CA HIS A 116 0.78 -2.99 -17.19
C HIS A 116 0.67 -4.46 -17.58
N VAL A 117 -0.42 -5.10 -17.18
CA VAL A 117 -0.74 -6.49 -17.48
C VAL A 117 -2.06 -6.52 -18.26
N PRO A 118 -2.22 -7.40 -19.27
CA PRO A 118 -3.48 -7.56 -19.97
C PRO A 118 -4.66 -7.78 -19.00
N GLY A 119 -5.75 -7.06 -19.22
CA GLY A 119 -6.92 -7.08 -18.32
C GLY A 119 -6.74 -6.42 -16.97
N GLY A 120 -5.55 -5.89 -16.67
CA GLY A 120 -5.24 -5.23 -15.41
C GLY A 120 -5.15 -3.70 -15.51
N GLU A 121 -4.74 -3.09 -14.41
CA GLU A 121 -4.62 -1.64 -14.28
C GLU A 121 -3.18 -1.17 -14.57
N PRO A 122 -2.96 -0.16 -15.44
CA PRO A 122 -1.64 0.47 -15.56
C PRO A 122 -1.22 1.16 -14.27
N MET A 123 0.07 1.08 -13.91
CA MET A 123 0.61 1.74 -12.70
C MET A 123 0.33 3.25 -12.68
N THR A 124 0.30 3.89 -13.84
CA THR A 124 -0.04 5.32 -13.99
C THR A 124 -1.44 5.66 -13.47
N ASN A 125 -2.39 4.73 -13.60
CA ASN A 125 -3.74 4.91 -13.06
C ASN A 125 -3.75 4.82 -11.55
N VAL A 126 -3.01 3.86 -10.97
CA VAL A 126 -2.84 3.75 -9.50
C VAL A 126 -2.25 5.05 -8.95
N TYR A 127 -1.18 5.56 -9.57
CA TYR A 127 -0.52 6.80 -9.17
C TYR A 127 -1.47 8.00 -9.15
N LYS A 128 -2.36 8.08 -10.13
CA LYS A 128 -3.35 9.15 -10.26
C LYS A 128 -4.49 8.98 -9.25
N ARG A 129 -5.22 7.82 -9.28
CA ARG A 129 -6.41 7.62 -8.46
C ARG A 129 -6.14 7.61 -6.96
N ALA A 130 -4.98 7.03 -6.57
CA ALA A 130 -4.62 6.98 -5.15
C ALA A 130 -4.37 8.37 -4.58
N TRP A 131 -3.70 9.25 -5.33
CA TRP A 131 -3.50 10.63 -4.92
C TRP A 131 -4.79 11.45 -4.91
N GLU A 132 -5.66 11.27 -5.90
CA GLU A 132 -6.99 11.88 -5.90
C GLU A 132 -7.77 11.50 -4.64
N ALA A 133 -7.73 10.22 -4.23
CA ALA A 133 -8.37 9.77 -2.98
C ALA A 133 -7.81 10.51 -1.75
N ILE A 134 -6.49 10.69 -1.68
CA ILE A 134 -5.87 11.42 -0.57
C ILE A 134 -6.35 12.87 -0.53
N LEU A 135 -6.33 13.59 -1.65
CA LEU A 135 -6.79 14.98 -1.70
C LEU A 135 -8.27 15.12 -1.33
N GLU A 136 -9.14 14.23 -1.83
CA GLU A 136 -10.55 14.20 -1.45
C GLU A 136 -10.72 14.02 0.06
N ILE A 137 -10.02 13.03 0.65
CA ILE A 137 -10.09 12.74 2.09
C ILE A 137 -9.56 13.90 2.93
N ILE A 138 -8.43 14.50 2.54
CA ILE A 138 -7.85 15.66 3.25
C ILE A 138 -8.81 16.85 3.19
N ASN A 139 -9.41 17.13 2.04
CA ASN A 139 -10.38 18.22 1.89
C ASN A 139 -11.62 18.06 2.76
N GLU A 140 -12.13 16.82 2.90
CA GLU A 140 -13.27 16.51 3.79
C GLU A 140 -12.91 16.64 5.29
N ASN A 141 -11.62 16.61 5.63
CA ASN A 141 -11.15 16.46 7.01
C ASN A 141 -10.10 17.51 7.41
N LYS A 142 -10.19 18.75 6.90
CA LYS A 142 -9.22 19.82 7.21
C LYS A 142 -9.08 20.05 8.72
N GLY A 143 -7.84 20.02 9.21
CA GLY A 143 -7.49 20.20 10.61
C GLY A 143 -7.77 19.01 11.52
N LYS A 144 -8.08 17.83 10.95
CA LYS A 144 -8.44 16.59 11.67
C LYS A 144 -7.34 15.54 11.57
N LYS A 145 -7.46 14.50 12.41
CA LYS A 145 -6.61 13.30 12.38
C LYS A 145 -7.37 12.15 11.72
N VAL A 146 -6.84 11.67 10.60
CA VAL A 146 -7.47 10.68 9.74
C VAL A 146 -6.60 9.45 9.64
N ALA A 147 -7.20 8.25 9.74
CA ALA A 147 -6.52 7.01 9.45
C ALA A 147 -7.06 6.36 8.16
N ILE A 148 -6.17 5.79 7.37
CA ILE A 148 -6.49 5.10 6.11
C ILE A 148 -5.83 3.74 6.10
N ALA A 149 -6.60 2.67 5.89
CA ALA A 149 -6.09 1.34 5.61
C ALA A 149 -6.11 1.04 4.11
N SER A 150 -4.93 0.71 3.54
CA SER A 150 -4.74 0.47 2.11
C SER A 150 -3.68 -0.62 1.86
N HIS A 151 -3.02 -0.61 0.72
CA HIS A 151 -2.20 -1.71 0.20
C HIS A 151 -0.79 -1.26 -0.19
N GLY A 152 0.09 -2.23 -0.42
CA GLY A 152 1.50 -1.99 -0.64
C GLY A 152 1.79 -1.10 -1.85
N CYS A 153 1.28 -1.47 -3.02
CA CYS A 153 1.52 -0.71 -4.25
C CYS A 153 0.81 0.66 -4.20
N THR A 154 -0.43 0.69 -3.75
CA THR A 154 -1.22 1.93 -3.61
C THR A 154 -0.52 2.93 -2.67
N ILE A 155 -0.06 2.48 -1.50
CA ILE A 155 0.68 3.33 -0.54
C ILE A 155 1.98 3.84 -1.16
N ARG A 156 2.74 2.96 -1.83
CA ARG A 156 3.98 3.34 -2.49
C ARG A 156 3.80 4.47 -3.49
N ASN A 157 2.71 4.42 -4.27
CA ASN A 157 2.34 5.49 -5.20
C ASN A 157 1.97 6.79 -4.48
N ILE A 158 1.20 6.72 -3.39
CA ILE A 158 0.85 7.87 -2.55
C ILE A 158 2.12 8.53 -2.00
N ILE A 159 3.04 7.74 -1.43
CA ILE A 159 4.29 8.25 -0.86
C ILE A 159 5.20 8.86 -1.94
N CYS A 160 5.29 8.25 -3.12
CA CYS A 160 6.01 8.81 -4.26
C CYS A 160 5.51 10.22 -4.58
N ARG A 161 4.19 10.39 -4.65
CA ARG A 161 3.56 11.66 -4.91
C ARG A 161 3.77 12.66 -3.77
N ALA A 162 3.63 12.23 -2.52
CA ALA A 162 3.88 13.06 -1.33
C ALA A 162 5.33 13.56 -1.25
N MET A 163 6.29 12.81 -1.81
CA MET A 163 7.69 13.24 -1.94
C MET A 163 7.92 14.21 -3.11
N GLY A 164 6.89 14.63 -3.84
CA GLY A 164 7.01 15.45 -5.03
C GLY A 164 7.68 14.75 -6.22
N LYS A 165 7.77 13.43 -6.21
CA LYS A 165 8.46 12.64 -7.24
C LYS A 165 7.50 12.26 -8.37
N PRO A 166 7.93 12.33 -9.63
CA PRO A 166 7.19 11.77 -10.75
C PRO A 166 7.17 10.24 -10.69
N ILE A 167 6.24 9.62 -11.41
CA ILE A 167 6.04 8.16 -11.38
C ILE A 167 7.27 7.36 -11.83
N GLU A 168 8.11 7.91 -12.70
CA GLU A 168 9.37 7.31 -13.16
C GLU A 168 10.35 7.07 -12.00
N GLN A 169 10.18 7.80 -10.90
CA GLN A 169 10.98 7.65 -9.69
C GLN A 169 10.30 6.74 -8.63
N LEU A 170 9.18 6.09 -8.95
CA LEU A 170 8.48 5.20 -8.01
C LEU A 170 9.41 4.12 -7.44
N ASN A 171 10.40 3.67 -8.22
CA ASN A 171 11.38 2.68 -7.78
C ASN A 171 12.31 3.16 -6.66
N SER A 172 12.37 4.46 -6.39
CA SER A 172 13.12 5.04 -5.26
C SER A 172 12.35 5.04 -3.93
N VAL A 173 11.10 4.61 -3.94
CA VAL A 173 10.25 4.53 -2.75
C VAL A 173 10.22 3.09 -2.26
N ASP A 174 10.54 2.88 -1.00
CA ASP A 174 10.52 1.56 -0.38
C ASP A 174 9.06 1.05 -0.20
N TRP A 175 8.93 -0.26 -0.10
CA TRP A 175 7.65 -0.89 0.16
C TRP A 175 7.27 -0.76 1.64
N ALA A 176 5.97 -0.63 1.90
CA ALA A 176 5.44 -0.70 3.25
C ALA A 176 5.48 -2.14 3.78
N ASP A 177 5.85 -2.34 5.04
CA ASP A 177 5.62 -3.59 5.77
C ASP A 177 4.14 -3.78 6.10
N ASN A 178 3.72 -5.04 6.38
CA ASN A 178 2.36 -5.29 6.85
C ASN A 178 2.12 -4.53 8.17
N THR A 179 1.02 -3.83 8.26
CA THR A 179 0.67 -2.86 9.32
C THR A 179 1.67 -1.71 9.52
N GLY A 180 2.63 -1.53 8.62
CA GLY A 180 3.51 -0.36 8.61
C GLY A 180 2.72 0.93 8.49
N VAL A 181 3.03 1.90 9.33
CA VAL A 181 2.33 3.18 9.47
C VAL A 181 3.18 4.30 8.93
N TYR A 182 2.58 5.13 8.10
CA TYR A 182 3.14 6.41 7.69
C TYR A 182 2.32 7.53 8.35
N LEU A 183 2.97 8.60 8.78
CA LEU A 183 2.31 9.82 9.19
C LEU A 183 2.69 10.94 8.25
N LEU A 184 1.68 11.53 7.62
CA LEU A 184 1.81 12.71 6.79
C LEU A 184 1.03 13.86 7.43
N HIS A 185 1.61 15.05 7.40
CA HIS A 185 0.94 16.30 7.72
C HIS A 185 0.63 17.05 6.43
N PHE A 186 -0.57 17.55 6.31
CA PHE A 186 -0.98 18.42 5.22
C PHE A 186 -1.27 19.81 5.79
N ASP A 187 -0.68 20.83 5.20
CA ASP A 187 -0.95 22.22 5.57
C ASP A 187 -2.25 22.76 4.95
N GLU A 188 -2.50 24.05 5.07
CA GLU A 188 -3.70 24.70 4.53
C GLU A 188 -3.73 24.71 2.99
N GLU A 189 -2.59 24.60 2.35
CA GLU A 189 -2.40 24.53 0.91
C GLU A 189 -2.40 23.08 0.39
N GLU A 190 -2.69 22.11 1.29
CA GLU A 190 -2.71 20.67 1.00
C GLU A 190 -1.33 20.11 0.58
N LEU A 191 -0.25 20.79 0.98
CA LEU A 191 1.11 20.32 0.74
C LEU A 191 1.50 19.27 1.78
N PRO A 192 1.94 18.07 1.34
CA PRO A 192 2.28 16.99 2.24
C PRO A 192 3.69 17.14 2.84
N ARG A 193 3.81 16.81 4.12
CA ARG A 193 5.09 16.59 4.78
C ARG A 193 5.08 15.21 5.44
N ILE A 194 5.99 14.33 5.07
CA ILE A 194 6.14 13.02 5.70
C ILE A 194 6.86 13.22 7.04
N ILE A 195 6.20 12.85 8.14
CA ILE A 195 6.73 12.95 9.50
C ILE A 195 7.53 11.71 9.85
N TYR A 196 6.96 10.53 9.57
CA TYR A 196 7.67 9.25 9.60
C TYR A 196 7.10 8.31 8.53
N ALA A 197 7.92 7.34 8.12
CA ALA A 197 7.59 6.41 7.05
C ALA A 197 7.76 4.97 7.52
N ASN A 198 6.78 4.13 7.17
CA ASN A 198 6.83 2.68 7.40
C ASN A 198 7.25 2.27 8.81
N ASP A 199 6.68 2.91 9.82
CA ASP A 199 6.94 2.54 11.21
C ASP A 199 6.10 1.32 11.61
N PHE A 200 6.75 0.21 11.85
CA PHE A 200 6.21 -1.08 12.30
C PHE A 200 6.71 -1.50 13.70
N SER A 201 7.21 -0.54 14.49
CA SER A 201 7.79 -0.79 15.82
C SER A 201 6.86 -1.51 16.79
N HIS A 202 5.53 -1.40 16.57
CA HIS A 202 4.52 -2.09 17.38
C HIS A 202 4.52 -3.61 17.21
N LEU A 203 5.13 -4.17 16.15
CA LEU A 203 5.07 -5.59 15.86
C LEU A 203 6.03 -6.43 16.72
N GLY A 204 7.16 -5.87 17.14
CA GLY A 204 8.26 -6.67 17.71
C GLY A 204 8.91 -7.61 16.65
N ALA A 205 10.01 -8.25 17.00
CA ALA A 205 10.80 -9.05 16.05
C ALA A 205 10.05 -10.28 15.50
N ASP A 206 9.21 -10.92 16.32
CA ASP A 206 8.56 -12.19 15.99
C ASP A 206 7.38 -12.05 15.01
N ASN A 207 6.83 -10.84 14.86
CA ASN A 207 5.66 -10.58 14.04
C ASN A 207 5.98 -9.82 12.74
N LEU A 208 7.27 -9.62 12.47
CA LEU A 208 7.73 -9.04 11.21
C LEU A 208 7.46 -9.99 10.05
N ASN A 209 7.00 -9.43 8.95
CA ASN A 209 6.89 -10.19 7.72
C ASN A 209 8.28 -10.30 7.08
N ASN A 210 8.81 -11.53 6.96
CA ASN A 210 10.05 -11.82 6.24
C ASN A 210 9.84 -11.81 4.72
N ASP A 211 9.00 -10.91 4.22
CA ASP A 211 8.78 -10.75 2.79
C ASP A 211 10.02 -10.16 2.11
N THR A 212 10.95 -11.05 1.76
CA THR A 212 12.23 -10.72 1.13
C THR A 212 12.10 -10.35 -0.36
N ARG A 213 10.87 -10.19 -0.88
CA ARG A 213 10.59 -9.93 -2.30
C ARG A 213 11.34 -8.74 -2.88
N ILE A 214 11.84 -7.83 -2.06
CA ILE A 214 12.24 -6.52 -2.52
C ILE A 214 13.65 -6.15 -2.04
N ARG A 215 14.53 -7.13 -1.93
CA ARG A 215 15.93 -6.80 -2.00
C ARG A 215 16.22 -6.45 -3.45
N LYS A 216 16.65 -5.21 -3.69
CA LYS A 216 17.09 -4.70 -5.00
C LYS A 216 18.10 -5.68 -5.62
N ALA A 217 17.61 -6.77 -6.23
CA ALA A 217 18.39 -7.57 -7.13
C ALA A 217 18.67 -6.67 -8.34
N LYS A 218 19.92 -6.57 -8.74
CA LYS A 218 20.26 -6.05 -10.07
C LYS A 218 19.68 -7.05 -11.06
N MET A 219 18.53 -6.76 -11.63
CA MET A 219 17.97 -7.56 -12.70
C MET A 219 18.55 -7.08 -14.03
N GLU A 220 19.01 -8.02 -14.84
CA GLU A 220 19.37 -7.72 -16.22
C GLU A 220 18.06 -7.47 -17.01
N LYS A 221 18.15 -6.55 -17.99
CA LYS A 221 17.01 -6.23 -18.85
C LYS A 221 16.66 -7.46 -19.71
N PRO A 222 15.40 -7.91 -19.74
CA PRO A 222 15.01 -9.04 -20.57
C PRO A 222 15.28 -8.79 -22.06
N ALA A 223 15.78 -9.82 -22.77
CA ALA A 223 16.11 -9.74 -24.20
C ALA A 223 14.94 -9.31 -25.09
N GLU A 224 13.69 -9.57 -24.66
CA GLU A 224 12.48 -9.13 -25.36
C GLU A 224 12.32 -7.61 -25.38
N LEU A 225 12.84 -6.90 -24.38
CA LEU A 225 12.83 -5.44 -24.31
C LEU A 225 13.99 -4.80 -25.09
N GLU A 226 15.01 -5.56 -25.48
CA GLU A 226 16.14 -5.09 -26.28
C GLU A 226 15.82 -5.07 -27.78
N LYS A 227 14.84 -5.87 -28.23
CA LYS A 227 14.44 -6.00 -29.64
C LYS A 227 13.54 -4.87 -30.14
N ASN A 228 13.07 -3.99 -29.26
CA ASN A 228 12.14 -2.89 -29.60
C ASN A 228 12.81 -1.50 -29.52
N LEU A 229 14.13 -1.44 -29.56
CA LEU A 229 14.95 -0.25 -29.73
C LEU A 229 15.62 -0.22 -31.09
#